data_629fc93b06c1b50579fedebade99d3fe
#
_entry.id   629fc93b06c1b50579fedebade99d3fe
#
_cell.length_a   1.000
_cell.length_b   1.000
_cell.length_c   1.000
_cell.angle_alpha   90.00
_cell.angle_beta   90.00
_cell.angle_gamma   90.00
#
_symmetry.space_group_name_H-M   'P 1'
#
loop_
_entity.id
_entity.type
_entity.pdbx_description
1 polymer ?
#
loop_
_entity_poly.entity_id
_entity_poly.type
_entity_poly.pdbx_seq_one_letter_code
_entity_poly.pdbx_strand_id
1 'polypeptide(L)'
;MKIAVIALWGLTFAAFLTLFVCWAKIGLAVFRIHTYVRSHDNSIPFVFTPNTLKRIHEYFVCHKCCVDADEESRRLRLVDPRTERRLLILWGVCMSMQALSVVVVAIMGGQPLFALAALPVLLFAVLFALAVHYLLSKLRWAFNP
;
A
#
# COMPACT_ATOMS: atom_id res chain seq x y z
N MET A 1 -16.15 -11.55 -28.04
CA MET A 1 -14.72 -11.33 -27.83
C MET A 1 -14.41 -9.92 -27.32
N LYS A 2 -14.82 -8.83 -28.01
CA LYS A 2 -14.64 -7.44 -27.54
C LYS A 2 -15.27 -7.19 -26.16
N ILE A 3 -16.46 -7.73 -25.88
CA ILE A 3 -17.17 -7.59 -24.61
C ILE A 3 -16.38 -8.20 -23.46
N ALA A 4 -15.75 -9.37 -23.64
CA ALA A 4 -14.95 -10.02 -22.60
C ALA A 4 -13.70 -9.20 -22.25
N VAL A 5 -13.05 -8.59 -23.24
CA VAL A 5 -11.90 -7.70 -23.00
C VAL A 5 -12.30 -6.45 -22.26
N ILE A 6 -13.42 -5.82 -22.64
CA ILE A 6 -13.96 -4.64 -21.94
C ILE A 6 -14.33 -4.99 -20.49
N ALA A 7 -14.98 -6.14 -20.27
CA ALA A 7 -15.32 -6.60 -18.92
C ALA A 7 -14.07 -6.84 -18.06
N LEU A 8 -13.02 -7.46 -18.63
CA LEU A 8 -11.76 -7.68 -17.93
C LEU A 8 -11.08 -6.36 -17.54
N TRP A 9 -11.05 -5.39 -18.44
CA TRP A 9 -10.53 -4.05 -18.14
C TRP A 9 -11.36 -3.32 -17.09
N GLY A 10 -12.68 -3.42 -17.15
CA GLY A 10 -13.58 -2.85 -16.15
C GLY A 10 -13.35 -3.43 -14.75
N LEU A 11 -13.22 -4.76 -14.64
CA LEU A 11 -12.90 -5.43 -13.38
C LEU A 11 -11.52 -5.03 -12.85
N THR A 12 -10.52 -4.96 -13.72
CA THR A 12 -9.15 -4.54 -13.34
C THR A 12 -9.16 -3.11 -12.82
N PHE A 13 -9.88 -2.21 -13.49
CA PHE A 13 -10.01 -0.82 -13.07
C PHE A 13 -10.73 -0.70 -11.72
N ALA A 14 -11.83 -1.44 -11.52
CA ALA A 14 -12.57 -1.46 -10.24
C ALA A 14 -11.70 -1.97 -9.10
N ALA A 15 -10.93 -3.04 -9.31
CA ALA A 15 -10.00 -3.57 -8.34
C ALA A 15 -8.87 -2.57 -8.02
N PHE A 16 -8.34 -1.90 -9.02
CA PHE A 16 -7.33 -0.85 -8.85
C PHE A 16 -7.86 0.35 -8.05
N LEU A 17 -9.09 0.79 -8.35
CA LEU A 17 -9.75 1.86 -7.61
C LEU A 17 -9.95 1.50 -6.13
N THR A 18 -10.38 0.27 -5.86
CA THR A 18 -10.53 -0.26 -4.49
C THR A 18 -9.19 -0.25 -3.76
N LEU A 19 -8.13 -0.70 -4.42
CA LEU A 19 -6.77 -0.68 -3.88
C LEU A 19 -6.33 0.76 -3.56
N PHE A 20 -6.57 1.70 -4.47
CA PHE A 20 -6.25 3.12 -4.27
C PHE A 20 -6.97 3.70 -3.05
N VAL A 21 -8.28 3.41 -2.88
CA VAL A 21 -9.04 3.86 -1.71
C VAL A 21 -8.47 3.28 -0.41
N CYS A 22 -8.08 2.01 -0.40
CA CYS A 22 -7.42 1.39 0.76
C CYS A 22 -6.10 2.08 1.09
N TRP A 23 -5.27 2.38 0.09
CA TRP A 23 -4.00 3.09 0.27
C TRP A 23 -4.20 4.52 0.76
N ALA A 24 -5.20 5.23 0.23
CA ALA A 24 -5.55 6.57 0.70
C ALA A 24 -5.97 6.57 2.18
N LYS A 25 -6.75 5.58 2.61
CA LYS A 25 -7.13 5.42 4.04
C LYS A 25 -5.91 5.18 4.93
N ILE A 26 -4.97 4.33 4.53
CA ILE A 26 -3.73 4.10 5.27
C ILE A 26 -2.90 5.38 5.34
N GLY A 27 -2.73 6.09 4.22
CA GLY A 27 -2.01 7.35 4.16
C GLY A 27 -2.61 8.42 5.09
N LEU A 28 -3.94 8.55 5.11
CA LEU A 28 -4.64 9.47 6.00
C LEU A 28 -4.46 9.08 7.48
N ALA A 29 -4.49 7.80 7.81
CA ALA A 29 -4.26 7.34 9.18
C ALA A 29 -2.83 7.66 9.64
N VAL A 30 -1.84 7.36 8.81
CA VAL A 30 -0.43 7.69 9.07
C VAL A 30 -0.24 9.20 9.24
N PHE A 31 -0.86 10.00 8.36
CA PHE A 31 -0.80 11.46 8.46
C PHE A 31 -1.40 11.98 9.77
N ARG A 32 -2.55 11.45 10.20
CA ARG A 32 -3.20 11.84 11.48
C ARG A 32 -2.31 11.51 12.68
N ILE A 33 -1.70 10.32 12.71
CA ILE A 33 -0.78 9.92 13.78
C ILE A 33 0.44 10.83 13.78
N HIS A 34 1.02 11.12 12.63
CA HIS A 34 2.15 12.04 12.52
C HIS A 34 1.81 13.44 13.03
N THR A 35 0.66 13.98 12.66
CA THR A 35 0.19 15.29 13.11
C THR A 35 -0.05 15.30 14.62
N TYR A 36 -0.62 14.23 15.18
CA TYR A 36 -0.82 14.08 16.62
C TYR A 36 0.51 14.09 17.37
N VAL A 37 1.46 13.25 16.96
CA VAL A 37 2.77 13.18 17.64
C VAL A 37 3.50 14.51 17.53
N ARG A 38 3.44 15.18 16.38
CA ARG A 38 4.06 16.49 16.18
C ARG A 38 3.41 17.59 17.04
N SER A 39 2.11 17.53 17.31
CA SER A 39 1.44 18.51 18.19
C SER A 39 1.91 18.39 19.63
N HIS A 40 2.43 17.24 20.05
CA HIS A 40 2.98 16.99 21.38
C HIS A 40 4.50 17.16 21.45
N ASP A 41 5.17 16.97 20.32
CA ASP A 41 6.63 17.15 20.20
C ASP A 41 6.97 17.94 18.92
N ASN A 42 7.16 19.24 19.08
CA ASN A 42 7.50 20.17 17.99
C ASN A 42 8.88 19.88 17.35
N SER A 43 9.70 19.01 17.94
CA SER A 43 11.00 18.62 17.38
C SER A 43 10.86 17.68 16.19
N ILE A 44 9.67 17.09 15.95
CA ILE A 44 9.43 16.15 14.88
C ILE A 44 9.21 16.91 13.55
N PRO A 45 10.06 16.68 12.54
CA PRO A 45 9.93 17.36 11.25
C PRO A 45 8.64 16.95 10.52
N PHE A 46 8.12 17.86 9.69
CA PHE A 46 6.92 17.60 8.89
C PHE A 46 7.14 16.54 7.80
N VAL A 47 8.38 16.43 7.32
CA VAL A 47 8.75 15.52 6.22
C VAL A 47 8.98 14.11 6.77
N PHE A 48 8.40 13.11 6.11
CA PHE A 48 8.62 11.68 6.41
C PHE A 48 10.02 11.26 5.97
N THR A 49 10.96 11.25 6.90
CA THR A 49 12.31 10.73 6.72
C THR A 49 12.54 9.53 7.66
N PRO A 50 13.57 8.70 7.44
CA PRO A 50 13.94 7.64 8.38
C PRO A 50 14.19 8.17 9.80
N ASN A 51 14.74 9.39 9.92
CA ASN A 51 14.95 10.05 11.21
C ASN A 51 13.63 10.45 11.89
N THR A 52 12.63 10.87 11.10
CA THR A 52 11.27 11.15 11.60
C THR A 52 10.64 9.90 12.17
N LEU A 53 10.73 8.77 11.48
CA LEU A 53 10.21 7.48 11.97
C LEU A 53 10.90 7.03 13.26
N LYS A 54 12.21 7.23 13.38
CA LYS A 54 12.95 6.94 14.61
C LYS A 54 12.47 7.78 15.79
N ARG A 55 12.26 9.09 15.59
CA ARG A 55 11.74 9.98 16.63
C ARG A 55 10.31 9.64 17.04
N ILE A 56 9.46 9.28 16.09
CA ILE A 56 8.11 8.80 16.37
C ILE A 56 8.16 7.52 17.22
N HIS A 57 9.04 6.60 16.88
CA HIS A 57 9.26 5.39 17.67
C HIS A 57 9.69 5.71 19.10
N GLU A 58 10.69 6.57 19.27
CA GLU A 58 11.16 7.03 20.59
C GLU A 58 10.03 7.70 21.40
N TYR A 59 9.21 8.53 20.73
CA TYR A 59 8.04 9.15 21.36
C TYR A 59 7.06 8.11 21.92
N PHE A 60 6.69 7.11 21.14
CA PHE A 60 5.78 6.06 21.60
C PHE A 60 6.39 5.17 22.68
N VAL A 61 7.69 4.90 22.63
CA VAL A 61 8.39 4.17 23.71
C VAL A 61 8.34 4.94 25.02
N CYS A 62 8.59 6.26 24.99
CA CYS A 62 8.60 7.10 26.19
C CYS A 62 7.19 7.34 26.76
N HIS A 63 6.15 7.39 25.90
CA HIS A 63 4.79 7.77 26.30
C HIS A 63 3.81 6.58 26.32
N LYS A 64 4.30 5.37 26.33
CA LYS A 64 3.48 4.15 26.33
C LYS A 64 2.44 4.07 27.47
N CYS A 65 2.69 4.77 28.57
CA CYS A 65 1.80 4.81 29.72
C CYS A 65 0.70 5.88 29.66
N CYS A 66 0.76 6.81 28.71
CA CYS A 66 -0.06 8.02 28.69
C CYS A 66 -1.01 8.14 27.49
N VAL A 67 -0.92 7.23 26.53
CA VAL A 67 -1.75 7.25 25.32
C VAL A 67 -2.99 6.40 25.55
N ASP A 68 -4.17 6.97 25.24
CA ASP A 68 -5.45 6.26 25.31
C ASP A 68 -5.42 4.99 24.44
N ALA A 69 -5.34 3.84 25.09
CA ALA A 69 -5.11 2.53 24.46
C ALA A 69 -6.16 2.19 23.37
N ASP A 70 -7.38 2.71 23.49
CA ASP A 70 -8.47 2.44 22.55
C ASP A 70 -8.33 3.20 21.22
N GLU A 71 -7.91 4.43 21.25
CA GLU A 71 -7.73 5.21 20.02
C GLU A 71 -6.47 4.81 19.28
N GLU A 72 -5.42 4.48 20.02
CA GLU A 72 -4.17 3.93 19.49
C GLU A 72 -4.37 2.57 18.82
N SER A 73 -5.13 1.66 19.45
CA SER A 73 -5.40 0.34 18.87
C SER A 73 -6.21 0.42 17.57
N ARG A 74 -7.11 1.39 17.41
CA ARG A 74 -7.83 1.65 16.15
C ARG A 74 -6.91 2.15 15.05
N ARG A 75 -5.94 3.01 15.37
CA ARG A 75 -4.98 3.58 14.42
C ARG A 75 -3.98 2.54 13.94
N LEU A 76 -3.51 1.70 14.86
CA LEU A 76 -2.55 0.63 14.56
C LEU A 76 -3.15 -0.53 13.77
N ARG A 77 -4.47 -0.77 13.85
CA ARG A 77 -5.16 -1.79 13.04
C ARG A 77 -5.03 -1.55 11.54
N LEU A 78 -4.85 -0.30 11.09
CA LEU A 78 -4.65 0.03 9.68
C LEU A 78 -3.28 -0.39 9.14
N VAL A 79 -2.33 -0.66 10.03
CA VAL A 79 -0.98 -1.15 9.71
C VAL A 79 -0.80 -2.61 10.15
N ASP A 80 -1.88 -3.29 10.53
CA ASP A 80 -1.91 -4.69 10.91
C ASP A 80 -1.39 -5.59 9.77
N PRO A 81 -0.60 -6.64 10.08
CA PRO A 81 -0.13 -7.64 9.10
C PRO A 81 -1.25 -8.27 8.25
N ARG A 82 -2.45 -8.40 8.82
CA ARG A 82 -3.62 -8.93 8.09
C ARG A 82 -4.09 -7.98 6.99
N THR A 83 -4.10 -6.68 7.28
CA THR A 83 -4.46 -5.64 6.31
C THR A 83 -3.43 -5.55 5.21
N GLU A 84 -2.13 -5.59 5.55
CA GLU A 84 -1.04 -5.64 4.59
C GLU A 84 -1.18 -6.85 3.65
N ARG A 85 -1.39 -8.04 4.21
CA ARG A 85 -1.55 -9.27 3.41
C ARG A 85 -2.73 -9.16 2.43
N ARG A 86 -3.87 -8.61 2.88
CA ARG A 86 -5.04 -8.39 2.00
C ARG A 86 -4.73 -7.40 0.87
N LEU A 87 -4.02 -6.31 1.18
CA LEU A 87 -3.62 -5.33 0.17
C LEU A 87 -2.64 -5.92 -0.85
N LEU A 88 -1.67 -6.70 -0.41
CA LEU A 88 -0.70 -7.35 -1.30
C LEU A 88 -1.37 -8.42 -2.18
N ILE A 89 -2.31 -9.20 -1.64
CA ILE A 89 -3.10 -10.17 -2.43
C ILE A 89 -3.93 -9.43 -3.48
N LEU A 90 -4.66 -8.38 -3.08
CA LEU A 90 -5.50 -7.59 -3.99
C LEU A 90 -4.64 -6.95 -5.10
N TRP A 91 -3.48 -6.40 -4.74
CA TRP A 91 -2.51 -5.87 -5.69
C TRP A 91 -2.04 -6.95 -6.67
N GLY A 92 -1.64 -8.12 -6.16
CA GLY A 92 -1.21 -9.25 -7.00
C GLY A 92 -2.28 -9.70 -7.97
N VAL A 93 -3.53 -9.80 -7.53
CA VAL A 93 -4.67 -10.14 -8.40
C VAL A 93 -4.87 -9.09 -9.49
N CYS A 94 -4.90 -7.80 -9.13
CA CYS A 94 -5.05 -6.71 -10.10
C CYS A 94 -3.96 -6.75 -11.18
N MET A 95 -2.71 -6.90 -10.78
CA MET A 95 -1.57 -6.88 -11.70
C MET A 95 -1.51 -8.14 -12.57
N SER A 96 -1.92 -9.31 -12.03
CA SER A 96 -2.03 -10.54 -12.82
C SER A 96 -3.13 -10.45 -13.88
N MET A 97 -4.29 -9.88 -13.53
CA MET A 97 -5.37 -9.63 -14.50
C MET A 97 -4.95 -8.64 -15.57
N GLN A 98 -4.18 -7.61 -15.21
CA GLN A 98 -3.65 -6.64 -16.14
C GLN A 98 -2.66 -7.29 -17.12
N ALA A 99 -1.72 -8.08 -16.61
CA ALA A 99 -0.76 -8.82 -17.43
C ALA A 99 -1.47 -9.81 -18.39
N LEU A 100 -2.48 -10.53 -17.88
CA LEU A 100 -3.29 -11.42 -18.70
C LEU A 100 -4.03 -10.66 -19.82
N SER A 101 -4.60 -9.51 -19.52
CA SER A 101 -5.30 -8.69 -20.53
C SER A 101 -4.35 -8.21 -21.63
N VAL A 102 -3.11 -7.84 -21.29
CA VAL A 102 -2.07 -7.48 -22.25
C VAL A 102 -1.76 -8.66 -23.19
N VAL A 103 -1.56 -9.85 -22.62
CA VAL A 103 -1.30 -11.08 -23.40
C VAL A 103 -2.46 -11.40 -24.35
N VAL A 104 -3.69 -11.38 -23.84
CA VAL A 104 -4.89 -11.67 -24.64
C VAL A 104 -5.03 -10.67 -25.80
N VAL A 105 -4.87 -9.37 -25.53
CA VAL A 105 -4.96 -8.34 -26.58
C VAL A 105 -3.87 -8.50 -27.63
N ALA A 106 -2.64 -8.83 -27.22
CA ALA A 106 -1.51 -9.05 -28.13
C ALA A 106 -1.75 -10.24 -29.09
N ILE A 107 -2.23 -11.37 -28.53
CA ILE A 107 -2.55 -12.57 -29.34
C ILE A 107 -3.69 -12.27 -30.30
N MET A 108 -4.76 -11.62 -29.85
CA MET A 108 -5.91 -11.30 -30.68
C MET A 108 -5.62 -10.25 -31.74
N GLY A 109 -4.66 -9.36 -31.47
CA GLY A 109 -4.18 -8.36 -32.45
C GLY A 109 -3.22 -8.93 -33.49
N GLY A 110 -2.89 -10.22 -33.43
CA GLY A 110 -1.96 -10.87 -34.37
C GLY A 110 -0.50 -10.45 -34.17
N GLN A 111 -0.17 -9.87 -33.03
CA GLN A 111 1.18 -9.39 -32.71
C GLN A 111 1.69 -10.01 -31.39
N PRO A 112 2.03 -11.31 -31.41
CA PRO A 112 2.38 -12.05 -30.19
C PRO A 112 3.61 -11.49 -29.46
N LEU A 113 4.51 -10.78 -30.16
CA LEU A 113 5.68 -10.15 -29.53
C LEU A 113 5.29 -9.10 -28.49
N PHE A 114 4.15 -8.43 -28.64
CA PHE A 114 3.65 -7.49 -27.62
C PHE A 114 3.21 -8.17 -26.32
N ALA A 115 3.00 -9.51 -26.33
CA ALA A 115 2.78 -10.25 -25.09
C ALA A 115 3.97 -10.15 -24.12
N LEU A 116 5.19 -9.91 -24.62
CA LEU A 116 6.38 -9.67 -23.79
C LEU A 116 6.24 -8.40 -22.93
N ALA A 117 5.36 -7.46 -23.30
CA ALA A 117 5.07 -6.29 -22.48
C ALA A 117 4.40 -6.63 -21.13
N ALA A 118 3.88 -7.85 -20.95
CA ALA A 118 3.42 -8.33 -19.65
C ALA A 118 4.56 -8.53 -18.64
N LEU A 119 5.78 -8.79 -19.08
CA LEU A 119 6.94 -9.00 -18.19
C LEU A 119 7.28 -7.76 -17.36
N PRO A 120 7.44 -6.54 -17.93
CA PRO A 120 7.68 -5.33 -17.12
C PRO A 120 6.51 -5.02 -16.19
N VAL A 121 5.27 -5.35 -16.54
CA VAL A 121 4.10 -5.19 -15.66
C VAL A 121 4.23 -6.07 -14.42
N LEU A 122 4.59 -7.34 -14.61
CA LEU A 122 4.81 -8.29 -13.50
C LEU A 122 6.02 -7.90 -12.66
N LEU A 123 7.13 -7.48 -13.29
CA LEU A 123 8.32 -7.01 -12.57
C LEU A 123 7.97 -5.79 -11.69
N PHE A 124 7.27 -4.82 -12.25
CA PHE A 124 6.79 -3.66 -11.50
C PHE A 124 5.90 -4.07 -10.32
N ALA A 125 4.99 -5.03 -10.53
CA ALA A 125 4.14 -5.55 -9.47
C ALA A 125 4.92 -6.11 -8.29
N VAL A 126 5.96 -6.91 -8.57
CA VAL A 126 6.83 -7.50 -7.54
C VAL A 126 7.62 -6.43 -6.80
N LEU A 127 8.29 -5.53 -7.53
CA LEU A 127 9.09 -4.44 -6.94
C LEU A 127 8.23 -3.53 -6.07
N PHE A 128 7.03 -3.18 -6.54
CA PHE A 128 6.09 -2.37 -5.76
C PHE A 128 5.63 -3.09 -4.50
N ALA A 129 5.28 -4.38 -4.59
CA ALA A 129 4.89 -5.18 -3.43
C ALA A 129 6.00 -5.24 -2.37
N LEU A 130 7.26 -5.41 -2.79
CA LEU A 130 8.41 -5.40 -1.89
C LEU A 130 8.62 -4.03 -1.23
N ALA A 131 8.50 -2.95 -2.00
CA ALA A 131 8.60 -1.58 -1.48
C ALA A 131 7.51 -1.28 -0.45
N VAL A 132 6.29 -1.69 -0.73
CA VAL A 132 5.15 -1.55 0.18
C VAL A 132 5.35 -2.36 1.46
N HIS A 133 5.74 -3.62 1.34
CA HIS A 133 6.05 -4.47 2.49
C HIS A 133 7.13 -3.82 3.38
N TYR A 134 8.21 -3.34 2.76
CA TYR A 134 9.27 -2.64 3.48
C TYR A 134 8.76 -1.38 4.19
N LEU A 135 7.99 -0.53 3.50
CA LEU A 135 7.42 0.68 4.07
C LEU A 135 6.49 0.40 5.24
N LEU A 136 5.55 -0.55 5.09
CA LEU A 136 4.61 -0.92 6.15
C LEU A 136 5.32 -1.58 7.34
N SER A 137 6.36 -2.35 7.10
CA SER A 137 7.22 -2.92 8.14
C SER A 137 7.91 -1.82 8.97
N LYS A 138 8.43 -0.78 8.31
CA LYS A 138 9.03 0.38 8.97
C LYS A 138 8.01 1.21 9.74
N LEU A 139 6.81 1.41 9.19
CA LEU A 139 5.73 2.10 9.88
C LEU A 139 5.28 1.32 11.12
N ARG A 140 5.12 -0.01 11.03
CA ARG A 140 4.81 -0.84 12.20
C ARG A 140 5.86 -0.72 13.28
N TRP A 141 7.13 -0.79 12.90
CA TRP A 141 8.22 -0.61 13.86
C TRP A 141 8.16 0.76 14.55
N ALA A 142 7.84 1.84 13.81
CA ALA A 142 7.80 3.19 14.36
C ALA A 142 6.59 3.42 15.27
N PHE A 143 5.41 2.87 14.93
CA PHE A 143 4.16 3.14 15.65
C PHE A 143 3.76 2.07 16.67
N ASN A 144 4.40 0.90 16.65
CA ASN A 144 4.14 -0.19 17.59
C ASN A 144 5.47 -0.73 18.13
N PRO A 145 6.09 0.00 19.04
CA PRO A 145 7.35 -0.40 19.67
C PRO A 145 7.20 -1.60 20.62
#